data_f0696a4d0649f5ba9c1b79eaf88839ff
#
_entry.id   f0696a4d0649f5ba9c1b79eaf88839ff
#
_cell.length_a   1.000
_cell.length_b   1.000
_cell.length_c   1.000
_cell.angle_alpha   90.00
_cell.angle_beta   90.00
_cell.angle_gamma   90.00
#
_symmetry.space_group_name_H-M   'P 1'
#
loop_
_entity.id
_entity.type
_entity.pdbx_description
1 polymer ?
#
loop_
_entity_poly.entity_id
_entity_poly.type
_entity_poly.pdbx_seq_one_letter_code
_entity_poly.pdbx_strand_id
1 'polypeptide(L)'
;MKIAKLLLLLLTLAAIALPAQKKAINLQPPTAARPLSDAILVGDTLYLSGKLGHDAKGEVPASFEDEARNALKAQGEVLKAAGFAFSEVVKVTVFVTDLKNFADWNKVYNEFFKADPPARSTVQVAGLVRGGHVEVEMIAVKGPHVLPVNGR
;
A
#
# COMPACT_ATOMS: atom_id res chain seq x y z
N MET A 1 6.10 53.51 -41.72
CA MET A 1 6.27 52.06 -41.38
C MET A 1 6.46 51.94 -39.90
N LYS A 2 5.39 51.56 -39.18
CA LYS A 2 5.43 51.35 -37.73
C LYS A 2 5.61 49.86 -37.47
N ILE A 3 6.81 49.50 -37.04
CA ILE A 3 7.12 48.12 -36.64
C ILE A 3 6.48 47.89 -35.28
N ALA A 4 5.34 47.22 -35.29
CA ALA A 4 4.72 46.72 -34.05
C ALA A 4 5.63 45.65 -33.45
N LYS A 5 6.36 46.02 -32.42
CA LYS A 5 7.06 45.02 -31.58
C LYS A 5 6.01 44.20 -30.85
N LEU A 6 5.74 43.02 -31.38
CA LEU A 6 4.99 42.00 -30.72
C LEU A 6 5.83 41.46 -29.55
N LEU A 7 5.62 42.02 -28.39
CA LEU A 7 6.20 41.51 -27.14
C LEU A 7 5.47 40.22 -26.79
N LEU A 8 6.00 39.11 -27.29
CA LEU A 8 5.56 37.77 -26.90
C LEU A 8 6.03 37.53 -25.46
N LEU A 9 5.15 37.92 -24.53
CA LEU A 9 5.35 37.61 -23.11
C LEU A 9 5.20 36.11 -22.97
N LEU A 10 6.32 35.38 -23.06
CA LEU A 10 6.37 33.97 -22.63
C LEU A 10 6.10 33.96 -21.14
N LEU A 11 4.84 33.78 -20.78
CA LEU A 11 4.47 33.37 -19.43
C LEU A 11 4.99 31.94 -19.26
N THR A 12 6.25 31.78 -18.86
CA THR A 12 6.74 30.54 -18.32
C THR A 12 5.99 30.34 -16.99
N LEU A 13 4.89 29.60 -17.07
CA LEU A 13 4.21 29.08 -15.89
C LEU A 13 5.20 28.14 -15.23
N ALA A 14 6.07 28.67 -14.38
CA ALA A 14 6.87 27.88 -13.51
C ALA A 14 5.88 27.14 -12.61
N ALA A 15 5.65 25.88 -12.92
CA ALA A 15 4.93 24.99 -12.01
C ALA A 15 5.72 25.00 -10.70
N ILE A 16 5.29 25.83 -9.75
CA ILE A 16 5.81 25.78 -8.39
C ILE A 16 5.37 24.42 -7.87
N ALA A 17 6.29 23.47 -7.91
CA ALA A 17 6.08 22.18 -7.24
C ALA A 17 5.95 22.46 -5.75
N LEU A 18 4.71 22.58 -5.27
CA LEU A 18 4.48 22.61 -3.83
C LEU A 18 5.05 21.32 -3.25
N PRO A 19 5.81 21.41 -2.15
CA PRO A 19 6.32 20.20 -1.51
C PRO A 19 5.14 19.27 -1.19
N ALA A 20 5.25 18.00 -1.55
CA ALA A 20 4.21 17.02 -1.32
C ALA A 20 3.93 16.95 0.19
N GLN A 21 2.74 17.36 0.60
CA GLN A 21 2.37 17.41 2.00
C GLN A 21 2.09 16.00 2.52
N LYS A 22 2.73 15.63 3.63
CA LYS A 22 2.48 14.38 4.34
C LYS A 22 1.10 14.40 4.98
N LYS A 23 0.23 13.42 4.66
CA LYS A 23 -1.08 13.22 5.28
C LYS A 23 -1.15 11.84 5.93
N ALA A 24 -1.42 11.80 7.24
CA ALA A 24 -1.69 10.54 7.94
C ALA A 24 -3.11 10.05 7.65
N ILE A 25 -3.24 8.75 7.42
CA ILE A 25 -4.50 8.02 7.27
C ILE A 25 -4.61 7.06 8.45
N ASN A 26 -5.73 7.10 9.15
CA ASN A 26 -5.98 6.26 10.33
C ASN A 26 -7.42 5.78 10.33
N LEU A 27 -7.62 4.48 10.54
CA LEU A 27 -8.94 3.87 10.75
C LEU A 27 -9.48 4.18 12.15
N GLN A 28 -8.55 4.33 13.11
CA GLN A 28 -8.82 4.73 14.48
C GLN A 28 -7.80 5.80 14.91
N PRO A 29 -8.16 6.74 15.77
CA PRO A 29 -7.22 7.74 16.27
C PRO A 29 -5.97 7.08 16.87
N PRO A 30 -4.77 7.64 16.65
CA PRO A 30 -3.55 7.19 17.33
C PRO A 30 -3.69 7.34 18.85
N THR A 31 -3.08 6.43 19.59
CA THR A 31 -3.01 6.44 21.06
C THR A 31 -1.58 6.21 21.51
N ALA A 32 -1.29 6.44 22.79
CA ALA A 32 0.02 6.15 23.36
C ALA A 32 0.43 4.65 23.19
N ALA A 33 -0.56 3.75 23.25
CA ALA A 33 -0.34 2.32 23.02
C ALA A 33 -0.21 1.94 21.52
N ARG A 34 -0.59 2.87 20.62
CA ARG A 34 -0.53 2.70 19.17
C ARG A 34 0.05 3.97 18.52
N PRO A 35 1.37 4.23 18.68
CA PRO A 35 2.03 5.45 18.22
C PRO A 35 2.40 5.40 16.73
N LEU A 36 1.48 4.97 15.87
CA LEU A 36 1.69 4.84 14.42
C LEU A 36 0.44 5.25 13.64
N SER A 37 0.63 5.60 12.38
CA SER A 37 -0.46 5.79 11.42
C SER A 37 -0.71 4.48 10.65
N ASP A 38 -1.96 4.23 10.24
CA ASP A 38 -2.27 3.08 9.38
C ASP A 38 -1.65 3.21 7.99
N ALA A 39 -1.58 4.44 7.48
CA ALA A 39 -0.82 4.78 6.28
C ALA A 39 -0.41 6.25 6.26
N ILE A 40 0.54 6.57 5.40
CA ILE A 40 0.98 7.93 5.08
C ILE A 40 0.81 8.15 3.59
N LEU A 41 0.07 9.20 3.22
CA LEU A 41 -0.05 9.68 1.85
C LEU A 41 0.92 10.83 1.63
N VAL A 42 1.73 10.74 0.56
CA VAL A 42 2.66 11.79 0.11
C VAL A 42 2.49 11.94 -1.40
N GLY A 43 1.94 13.06 -1.85
CA GLY A 43 1.54 13.21 -3.25
C GLY A 43 0.55 12.11 -3.63
N ASP A 44 0.86 11.36 -4.68
CA ASP A 44 0.05 10.25 -5.18
C ASP A 44 0.45 8.88 -4.60
N THR A 45 1.44 8.84 -3.68
CA THR A 45 1.96 7.59 -3.12
C THR A 45 1.46 7.38 -1.69
N LEU A 46 0.85 6.22 -1.46
CA LEU A 46 0.38 5.76 -0.15
C LEU A 46 1.33 4.67 0.38
N TYR A 47 1.88 4.92 1.56
CA TYR A 47 2.72 3.98 2.31
C TYR A 47 1.88 3.39 3.45
N LEU A 48 1.56 2.11 3.38
CA LEU A 48 0.74 1.42 4.37
C LEU A 48 1.63 0.73 5.41
N SER A 49 1.29 0.89 6.67
CA SER A 49 1.96 0.17 7.77
C SER A 49 1.63 -1.32 7.71
N GLY A 50 2.49 -2.13 8.33
CA GLY A 50 2.27 -3.57 8.47
C GLY A 50 0.94 -3.89 9.14
N LYS A 51 0.25 -4.90 8.62
CA LYS A 51 -0.99 -5.45 9.19
C LYS A 51 -0.82 -6.93 9.46
N LEU A 52 -1.08 -7.30 10.72
CA LEU A 52 -1.24 -8.69 11.16
C LEU A 52 -2.64 -9.19 10.82
N GLY A 53 -2.79 -10.50 10.76
CA GLY A 53 -4.05 -11.14 10.41
C GLY A 53 -4.93 -11.56 11.58
N HIS A 54 -4.88 -10.84 12.71
CA HIS A 54 -5.76 -11.14 13.85
C HIS A 54 -7.24 -11.02 13.47
N ASP A 55 -8.07 -11.79 14.15
CA ASP A 55 -9.51 -11.73 14.00
C ASP A 55 -10.14 -10.51 14.71
N ALA A 56 -11.47 -10.41 14.68
CA ALA A 56 -12.20 -9.31 15.31
C ALA A 56 -12.06 -9.26 16.85
N LYS A 57 -11.65 -10.38 17.48
CA LYS A 57 -11.36 -10.45 18.92
C LYS A 57 -9.91 -10.09 19.24
N GLY A 58 -9.07 -9.92 18.20
CA GLY A 58 -7.65 -9.67 18.33
C GLY A 58 -6.83 -10.95 18.56
N GLU A 59 -7.37 -12.11 18.24
CA GLU A 59 -6.74 -13.42 18.35
C GLU A 59 -6.14 -13.84 17.00
N VAL A 60 -5.09 -14.67 17.04
CA VAL A 60 -4.53 -15.29 15.85
C VAL A 60 -5.44 -16.43 15.42
N PRO A 61 -5.93 -16.45 14.16
CA PRO A 61 -6.73 -17.56 13.65
C PRO A 61 -5.97 -18.89 13.71
N ALA A 62 -6.70 -19.99 13.89
CA ALA A 62 -6.11 -21.34 13.91
C ALA A 62 -5.54 -21.75 12.54
N SER A 63 -6.08 -21.20 11.46
CA SER A 63 -5.62 -21.43 10.08
C SER A 63 -4.73 -20.30 9.62
N PHE A 64 -3.54 -20.61 9.08
CA PHE A 64 -2.67 -19.62 8.44
C PHE A 64 -3.35 -18.92 7.26
N GLU A 65 -4.14 -19.64 6.46
CA GLU A 65 -4.88 -19.05 5.35
C GLU A 65 -5.87 -17.98 5.81
N ASP A 66 -6.56 -18.22 6.95
CA ASP A 66 -7.50 -17.24 7.51
C ASP A 66 -6.76 -16.03 8.08
N GLU A 67 -5.63 -16.26 8.75
CA GLU A 67 -4.75 -15.17 9.20
C GLU A 67 -4.25 -14.34 8.02
N ALA A 68 -3.74 -14.96 6.97
CA ALA A 68 -3.28 -14.29 5.75
C ALA A 68 -4.41 -13.47 5.08
N ARG A 69 -5.60 -14.05 5.00
CA ARG A 69 -6.79 -13.38 4.44
C ARG A 69 -7.21 -12.18 5.28
N ASN A 70 -7.15 -12.28 6.61
CA ASN A 70 -7.44 -11.18 7.51
C ASN A 70 -6.41 -10.06 7.37
N ALA A 71 -5.11 -10.35 7.26
CA ALA A 71 -4.07 -9.35 7.03
C ALA A 71 -4.32 -8.57 5.72
N LEU A 72 -4.65 -9.27 4.63
CA LEU A 72 -4.96 -8.61 3.35
C LEU A 72 -6.27 -7.81 3.41
N LYS A 73 -7.31 -8.31 4.08
CA LYS A 73 -8.55 -7.53 4.31
C LYS A 73 -8.27 -6.26 5.11
N ALA A 74 -7.45 -6.36 6.17
CA ALA A 74 -7.08 -5.19 6.97
C ALA A 74 -6.32 -4.14 6.14
N GLN A 75 -5.45 -4.56 5.21
CA GLN A 75 -4.83 -3.66 4.24
C GLN A 75 -5.88 -3.03 3.30
N GLY A 76 -6.86 -3.81 2.84
CA GLY A 76 -7.96 -3.32 2.01
C GLY A 76 -8.78 -2.22 2.68
N GLU A 77 -9.03 -2.31 3.99
CA GLU A 77 -9.72 -1.25 4.74
C GLU A 77 -8.90 0.05 4.77
N VAL A 78 -7.58 -0.03 4.92
CA VAL A 78 -6.70 1.15 4.90
C VAL A 78 -6.66 1.77 3.50
N LEU A 79 -6.52 0.95 2.46
CA LEU A 79 -6.58 1.40 1.06
C LEU A 79 -7.88 2.16 0.81
N LYS A 80 -9.02 1.56 1.17
CA LYS A 80 -10.35 2.16 0.99
C LYS A 80 -10.49 3.50 1.75
N ALA A 81 -10.03 3.57 2.99
CA ALA A 81 -10.06 4.80 3.78
C ALA A 81 -9.21 5.93 3.17
N ALA A 82 -8.14 5.57 2.47
CA ALA A 82 -7.30 6.51 1.73
C ALA A 82 -7.83 6.81 0.31
N GLY A 83 -8.92 6.16 -0.14
CA GLY A 83 -9.45 6.28 -1.49
C GLY A 83 -8.68 5.49 -2.54
N PHE A 84 -7.96 4.43 -2.14
CA PHE A 84 -7.20 3.54 -3.01
C PHE A 84 -7.88 2.17 -3.14
N ALA A 85 -7.45 1.40 -4.14
CA ALA A 85 -7.85 0.02 -4.39
C ALA A 85 -6.62 -0.90 -4.49
N PHE A 86 -6.82 -2.22 -4.40
CA PHE A 86 -5.75 -3.21 -4.61
C PHE A 86 -5.08 -3.11 -5.98
N SER A 87 -5.80 -2.67 -7.01
CA SER A 87 -5.26 -2.47 -8.35
C SER A 87 -4.22 -1.33 -8.44
N GLU A 88 -4.13 -0.48 -7.42
CA GLU A 88 -3.17 0.62 -7.33
C GLU A 88 -1.95 0.25 -6.48
N VAL A 89 -1.93 -0.95 -5.89
CA VAL A 89 -0.78 -1.45 -5.14
C VAL A 89 0.34 -1.80 -6.11
N VAL A 90 1.53 -1.23 -5.88
CA VAL A 90 2.71 -1.44 -6.74
C VAL A 90 3.77 -2.30 -6.05
N LYS A 91 3.76 -2.38 -4.72
CA LYS A 91 4.70 -3.17 -3.94
C LYS A 91 4.01 -3.78 -2.73
N VAL A 92 4.35 -5.03 -2.45
CA VAL A 92 3.97 -5.77 -1.23
C VAL A 92 5.22 -6.35 -0.59
N THR A 93 5.39 -6.15 0.72
CA THR A 93 6.35 -6.89 1.53
C THR A 93 5.59 -7.78 2.50
N VAL A 94 6.00 -9.03 2.56
CA VAL A 94 5.37 -10.06 3.39
C VAL A 94 6.41 -10.60 4.35
N PHE A 95 6.11 -10.52 5.63
CA PHE A 95 6.90 -11.11 6.70
C PHE A 95 6.16 -12.35 7.20
N VAL A 96 6.82 -13.50 7.21
CA VAL A 96 6.26 -14.76 7.73
C VAL A 96 7.20 -15.36 8.78
N THR A 97 6.66 -16.04 9.77
CA THR A 97 7.48 -16.72 10.78
C THR A 97 7.97 -18.10 10.33
N ASP A 98 7.31 -18.69 9.31
CA ASP A 98 7.73 -19.97 8.71
C ASP A 98 7.44 -19.97 7.20
N LEU A 99 8.48 -20.13 6.37
CA LEU A 99 8.35 -20.25 4.91
C LEU A 99 7.65 -21.52 4.45
N LYS A 100 7.39 -22.49 5.32
CA LYS A 100 6.53 -23.64 4.99
C LYS A 100 5.12 -23.20 4.59
N ASN A 101 4.66 -22.06 5.09
CA ASN A 101 3.37 -21.46 4.76
C ASN A 101 3.36 -20.71 3.41
N PHE A 102 4.46 -20.74 2.64
CA PHE A 102 4.57 -19.94 1.40
C PHE A 102 3.54 -20.33 0.33
N ALA A 103 3.21 -21.61 0.22
CA ALA A 103 2.20 -22.09 -0.72
C ALA A 103 0.79 -21.61 -0.32
N ASP A 104 0.44 -21.69 0.95
CA ASP A 104 -0.84 -21.24 1.50
C ASP A 104 -0.96 -19.72 1.40
N TRP A 105 0.14 -18.99 1.66
CA TRP A 105 0.21 -17.56 1.39
C TRP A 105 -0.14 -17.24 -0.06
N ASN A 106 0.51 -17.89 -1.03
CA ASN A 106 0.27 -17.65 -2.46
C ASN A 106 -1.19 -17.92 -2.87
N LYS A 107 -1.80 -18.96 -2.30
CA LYS A 107 -3.20 -19.29 -2.55
C LYS A 107 -4.12 -18.14 -2.14
N VAL A 108 -3.95 -17.61 -0.91
CA VAL A 108 -4.74 -16.49 -0.41
C VAL A 108 -4.41 -15.18 -1.16
N TYR A 109 -3.14 -14.93 -1.43
CA TYR A 109 -2.70 -13.74 -2.17
C TYR A 109 -3.38 -13.60 -3.53
N ASN A 110 -3.55 -14.70 -4.25
CA ASN A 110 -4.20 -14.74 -5.56
C ASN A 110 -5.72 -14.44 -5.49
N GLU A 111 -6.35 -14.49 -4.32
CA GLU A 111 -7.75 -14.06 -4.14
C GLU A 111 -7.88 -12.52 -4.33
N PHE A 112 -6.82 -11.77 -3.97
CA PHE A 112 -6.80 -10.30 -3.98
C PHE A 112 -6.12 -9.71 -5.21
N PHE A 113 -5.10 -10.38 -5.76
CA PHE A 113 -4.32 -9.92 -6.90
C PHE A 113 -4.47 -10.89 -8.07
N LYS A 114 -5.61 -10.79 -8.77
CA LYS A 114 -5.97 -11.72 -9.88
C LYS A 114 -5.33 -11.35 -11.21
N ALA A 115 -5.05 -10.07 -11.43
CA ALA A 115 -4.44 -9.54 -12.64
C ALA A 115 -3.37 -8.52 -12.26
N ASP A 116 -2.30 -8.45 -13.03
CA ASP A 116 -1.19 -7.50 -12.86
C ASP A 116 -0.69 -7.40 -11.40
N PRO A 117 -0.23 -8.52 -10.80
CA PRO A 117 0.17 -8.53 -9.40
C PRO A 117 1.34 -7.57 -9.16
N PRO A 118 1.35 -6.86 -8.01
CA PRO A 118 2.44 -5.94 -7.67
C PRO A 118 3.76 -6.66 -7.46
N ALA A 119 4.87 -5.91 -7.52
CA ALA A 119 6.16 -6.42 -7.12
C ALA A 119 6.11 -6.87 -5.66
N ARG A 120 6.61 -8.09 -5.35
CA ARG A 120 6.53 -8.66 -4.01
C ARG A 120 7.89 -9.17 -3.51
N SER A 121 8.13 -8.98 -2.21
CA SER A 121 9.15 -9.70 -1.45
C SER A 121 8.47 -10.48 -0.34
N THR A 122 8.90 -11.72 -0.10
CA THR A 122 8.43 -12.54 1.03
C THR A 122 9.65 -13.02 1.78
N VAL A 123 9.73 -12.74 3.07
CA VAL A 123 10.88 -13.07 3.90
C VAL A 123 10.44 -13.73 5.20
N GLN A 124 11.26 -14.67 5.68
CA GLN A 124 11.07 -15.24 7.00
C GLN A 124 11.71 -14.35 8.05
N VAL A 125 11.01 -14.13 9.15
CA VAL A 125 11.45 -13.36 10.31
C VAL A 125 11.47 -14.22 11.56
N ALA A 126 12.23 -13.80 12.56
CA ALA A 126 12.37 -14.54 13.82
C ALA A 126 11.05 -14.58 14.65
N GLY A 127 10.18 -13.60 14.45
CA GLY A 127 8.88 -13.50 15.11
C GLY A 127 8.16 -12.22 14.73
N LEU A 128 6.87 -12.21 14.96
CA LEU A 128 5.99 -11.06 14.80
C LEU A 128 5.32 -10.72 16.12
N VAL A 129 4.97 -9.45 16.29
CA VAL A 129 4.31 -9.00 17.52
C VAL A 129 2.96 -9.68 17.71
N ARG A 130 2.52 -9.83 18.96
CA ARG A 130 1.24 -10.42 19.32
C ARG A 130 1.03 -11.86 18.82
N GLY A 131 2.12 -12.59 18.57
CA GLY A 131 2.06 -14.00 18.18
C GLY A 131 1.60 -14.26 16.74
N GLY A 132 1.55 -13.23 15.89
CA GLY A 132 1.19 -13.39 14.48
C GLY A 132 2.19 -14.24 13.70
N HIS A 133 1.71 -14.90 12.65
CA HIS A 133 2.52 -15.72 11.75
C HIS A 133 2.78 -15.03 10.39
N VAL A 134 1.96 -14.02 10.05
CA VAL A 134 2.11 -13.21 8.85
C VAL A 134 1.81 -11.75 9.12
N GLU A 135 2.64 -10.88 8.54
CA GLU A 135 2.44 -9.43 8.48
C GLU A 135 2.64 -8.95 7.05
N VAL A 136 1.84 -7.98 6.63
CA VAL A 136 1.86 -7.45 5.26
C VAL A 136 1.92 -5.94 5.29
N GLU A 137 2.89 -5.36 4.58
CA GLU A 137 2.93 -3.93 4.27
C GLU A 137 2.81 -3.70 2.76
N MET A 138 2.35 -2.52 2.35
CA MET A 138 2.11 -2.21 0.95
C MET A 138 2.52 -0.77 0.61
N ILE A 139 2.81 -0.57 -0.68
CA ILE A 139 2.90 0.76 -1.30
C ILE A 139 1.90 0.77 -2.44
N ALA A 140 1.06 1.81 -2.50
CA ALA A 140 0.13 2.04 -3.59
C ALA A 140 0.36 3.43 -4.21
N VAL A 141 0.12 3.57 -5.51
CA VAL A 141 0.34 4.82 -6.24
C VAL A 141 -0.91 5.16 -7.06
N LYS A 142 -1.44 6.37 -6.85
CA LYS A 142 -2.46 6.96 -7.73
C LYS A 142 -1.78 7.52 -8.97
N GLY A 143 -2.34 7.23 -10.11
CA GLY A 143 -1.85 7.83 -11.35
C GLY A 143 -2.66 7.36 -12.55
N PRO A 144 -2.51 7.98 -13.71
CA PRO A 144 -2.99 7.40 -14.93
C PRO A 144 -2.31 6.04 -15.05
N HIS A 145 -3.12 4.99 -14.83
CA HIS A 145 -2.62 3.63 -14.85
C HIS A 145 -1.74 3.41 -16.06
N VAL A 146 -0.47 3.18 -15.75
CA VAL A 146 0.52 2.46 -16.55
C VAL A 146 0.12 2.33 -18.01
N LEU A 147 0.88 3.03 -18.84
CA LEU A 147 0.96 2.68 -20.25
C LEU A 147 1.07 1.16 -20.34
N PRO A 148 0.22 0.49 -21.13
CA PRO A 148 0.37 -0.93 -21.35
C PRO A 148 1.82 -1.14 -21.81
N VAL A 149 2.58 -1.89 -21.03
CA VAL A 149 3.87 -2.38 -21.48
C VAL A 149 3.53 -3.23 -22.70
N ASN A 150 3.79 -2.68 -23.89
CA ASN A 150 3.54 -3.37 -25.14
C ASN A 150 4.17 -4.75 -25.03
N GLY A 151 3.29 -5.74 -24.91
CA GLY A 151 3.70 -7.12 -24.79
C GLY A 151 4.55 -7.54 -25.98
N ARG A 152 5.56 -8.32 -25.69
CA ARG A 152 6.12 -9.22 -26.68
C ARG A 152 5.16 -10.39 -26.88
#